data_59b24d34110e5361b76b7de3598b48be
#
_entry.id   59b24d34110e5361b76b7de3598b48be
#
_cell.length_a   1.000
_cell.length_b   1.000
_cell.length_c   1.000
_cell.angle_alpha   90.00
_cell.angle_beta   90.00
_cell.angle_gamma   90.00
#
_symmetry.space_group_name_H-M   'P 1'
#
loop_
_entity.id
_entity.type
_entity.pdbx_description
1 polymer ?
#
loop_
_entity_poly.entity_id
_entity_poly.type
_entity_poly.pdbx_seq_one_letter_code
_entity_poly.pdbx_strand_id
1 'polypeptide(L)'
;MKPLRVLVVGWTATTGGIEHFLMAYCGKMNRERVQFDFLCRFSPIACQKEAEKIGKIYTITRRSSDIMRYYREINDFFREHGHEYDIIWDNECMFNDMTPLKKAAEVGIPVRIAHCHNPRNMDKSAI
;
A
#
# COMPACT_ATOMS: atom_id res chain seq x y z
N MET A 1 1.52 4.05 25.31
CA MET A 1 2.32 4.13 24.09
C MET A 1 1.40 4.11 22.89
N LYS A 2 1.58 5.06 21.97
CA LYS A 2 0.77 5.09 20.75
C LYS A 2 1.17 3.92 19.84
N PRO A 3 0.21 3.25 19.19
CA PRO A 3 0.55 2.23 18.22
C PRO A 3 1.28 2.81 17.01
N LEU A 4 2.15 2.01 16.41
CA LEU A 4 2.73 2.36 15.12
C LEU A 4 1.64 2.37 14.06
N ARG A 5 1.64 3.39 13.22
CA ARG A 5 0.69 3.53 12.13
C ARG A 5 1.37 3.17 10.82
N VAL A 6 0.85 2.16 10.14
CA VAL A 6 1.43 1.63 8.90
C VAL A 6 0.45 1.82 7.76
N LEU A 7 0.92 2.46 6.70
CA LEU A 7 0.18 2.55 5.44
C LEU A 7 0.67 1.42 4.53
N VAL A 8 -0.23 0.50 4.19
CA VAL A 8 0.05 -0.64 3.31
C VAL A 8 -0.38 -0.32 1.89
N VAL A 9 0.50 -0.52 0.93
CA VAL A 9 0.23 -0.38 -0.50
C VAL A 9 0.45 -1.73 -1.18
N GLY A 10 -0.32 -2.02 -2.21
CA GLY A 10 -0.11 -3.20 -3.05
C GLY A 10 -1.22 -4.25 -2.99
N TRP A 11 -2.27 -4.03 -2.21
CA TRP A 11 -3.43 -4.93 -2.16
C TRP A 11 -4.29 -4.70 -3.40
N THR A 12 -4.51 -5.75 -4.19
CA THR A 12 -5.20 -5.64 -5.48
C THR A 12 -6.59 -6.27 -5.47
N ALA A 13 -7.24 -6.28 -6.63
CA ALA A 13 -8.58 -6.86 -6.80
C ALA A 13 -8.57 -8.39 -6.88
N THR A 14 -7.41 -9.01 -7.11
CA THR A 14 -7.29 -10.45 -7.32
C THR A 14 -6.57 -11.10 -6.15
N THR A 15 -7.16 -12.16 -5.59
CA THR A 15 -6.52 -12.90 -4.50
C THR A 15 -5.31 -13.66 -5.01
N GLY A 16 -4.12 -13.22 -4.59
CA GLY A 16 -2.84 -13.82 -4.95
C GLY A 16 -1.93 -13.92 -3.75
N GLY A 17 -0.64 -14.14 -3.98
CA GLY A 17 0.36 -14.31 -2.92
C GLY A 17 0.47 -13.10 -2.00
N ILE A 18 0.44 -11.89 -2.57
CA ILE A 18 0.54 -10.65 -1.78
C ILE A 18 -0.68 -10.51 -0.87
N GLU A 19 -1.89 -10.67 -1.41
CA GLU A 19 -3.14 -10.51 -0.66
C GLU A 19 -3.25 -11.54 0.47
N HIS A 20 -2.91 -12.80 0.20
CA HIS A 20 -2.87 -13.83 1.24
C HIS A 20 -1.86 -13.51 2.33
N PHE A 21 -0.67 -13.07 1.94
CA PHE A 21 0.37 -12.68 2.87
C PHE A 21 -0.07 -11.52 3.76
N LEU A 22 -0.62 -10.47 3.17
CA LEU A 22 -1.07 -9.28 3.91
C LEU A 22 -2.23 -9.59 4.84
N MET A 23 -3.20 -10.39 4.40
CA MET A 23 -4.32 -10.82 5.22
C MET A 23 -3.83 -11.57 6.47
N ALA A 24 -2.94 -12.54 6.26
CA ALA A 24 -2.40 -13.34 7.34
C ALA A 24 -1.56 -12.50 8.30
N TYR A 25 -0.70 -11.65 7.76
CA TYR A 25 0.22 -10.86 8.57
C TYR A 25 -0.50 -9.75 9.33
N CYS A 26 -1.21 -8.89 8.60
CA CYS A 26 -1.86 -7.72 9.20
C CYS A 26 -3.02 -8.12 10.12
N GLY A 27 -3.74 -9.19 9.77
CA GLY A 27 -4.86 -9.66 10.56
C GLY A 27 -4.47 -10.27 11.91
N LYS A 28 -3.21 -10.71 12.06
CA LYS A 28 -2.71 -11.34 13.29
C LYS A 28 -1.94 -10.37 14.20
N MET A 29 -1.65 -9.17 13.73
CA MET A 29 -0.88 -8.23 14.53
C MET A 29 -1.73 -7.66 15.67
N ASN A 30 -1.07 -7.41 16.80
CA ASN A 30 -1.70 -6.77 17.95
C ASN A 30 -1.99 -5.30 17.65
N ARG A 31 -3.26 -4.94 17.57
CA ARG A 31 -3.73 -3.58 17.25
C ARG A 31 -3.35 -2.53 18.29
N GLU A 32 -3.02 -2.95 19.47
CA GLU A 32 -2.50 -2.03 20.49
C GLU A 32 -1.08 -1.56 20.16
N ARG A 33 -0.36 -2.32 19.35
CA ARG A 33 1.03 -2.03 18.98
C ARG A 33 1.18 -1.52 17.55
N VAL A 34 0.39 -2.05 16.61
CA VAL A 34 0.50 -1.72 15.19
C VAL A 34 -0.90 -1.63 14.58
N GLN A 35 -1.15 -0.56 13.86
CA GLN A 35 -2.40 -0.35 13.15
C GLN A 35 -2.12 -0.12 11.67
N PHE A 36 -2.93 -0.75 10.82
CA PHE A 36 -2.76 -0.71 9.37
C PHE A 36 -3.92 0.03 8.71
N ASP A 37 -3.60 0.83 7.71
CA ASP A 37 -4.55 1.33 6.72
C ASP A 37 -4.02 0.95 5.33
N PHE A 38 -4.89 0.98 4.34
CA PHE A 38 -4.57 0.50 3.00
C PHE A 38 -4.80 1.59 1.97
N LEU A 39 -3.80 1.81 1.12
CA LEU A 39 -3.92 2.65 -0.07
C LEU A 39 -4.01 1.72 -1.27
N CYS A 40 -5.17 1.71 -1.94
CA CYS A 40 -5.49 0.75 -2.98
C CYS A 40 -5.80 1.45 -4.30
N ARG A 41 -5.48 0.76 -5.40
CA ARG A 41 -5.73 1.24 -6.76
C ARG A 41 -6.91 0.52 -7.41
N PHE A 42 -7.63 -0.27 -6.63
CA PHE A 42 -8.78 -1.07 -7.08
C PHE A 42 -9.93 -0.93 -6.11
N SER A 43 -11.16 -1.02 -6.61
CA SER A 43 -12.36 -1.03 -5.79
C SER A 43 -13.41 -1.89 -6.50
N PRO A 44 -13.89 -2.99 -5.88
CA PRO A 44 -13.44 -3.52 -4.60
C PRO A 44 -12.06 -4.20 -4.70
N ILE A 45 -11.41 -4.35 -3.56
CA ILE A 45 -10.21 -5.18 -3.46
C ILE A 45 -10.58 -6.61 -3.10
N ALA A 46 -9.63 -7.54 -3.31
CA ALA A 46 -9.82 -8.93 -2.91
C ALA A 46 -10.04 -9.01 -1.39
N CYS A 47 -11.01 -9.81 -0.96
CA CYS A 47 -11.33 -10.01 0.46
C CYS A 47 -11.57 -8.66 1.19
N GLN A 48 -12.31 -7.78 0.56
CA GLN A 48 -12.51 -6.41 1.07
C GLN A 48 -13.09 -6.38 2.47
N LYS A 49 -14.05 -7.25 2.79
CA LYS A 49 -14.66 -7.29 4.12
C LYS A 49 -13.64 -7.60 5.22
N GLU A 50 -12.72 -8.50 4.93
CA GLU A 50 -11.63 -8.86 5.85
C GLU A 50 -10.66 -7.69 6.02
N ALA A 51 -10.31 -7.02 4.93
CA ALA A 51 -9.44 -5.85 4.98
C ALA A 51 -10.08 -4.70 5.77
N GLU A 52 -11.37 -4.47 5.62
CA GLU A 52 -12.10 -3.44 6.38
C GLU A 52 -12.08 -3.67 7.89
N LYS A 53 -12.00 -4.92 8.31
CA LYS A 53 -11.87 -5.27 9.73
C LYS A 53 -10.48 -4.95 10.28
N ILE A 54 -9.47 -4.87 9.42
CA ILE A 54 -8.09 -4.59 9.79
C ILE A 54 -7.84 -3.09 9.87
N GLY A 55 -8.31 -2.32 8.89
CA GLY A 55 -8.09 -0.89 8.84
C GLY A 55 -8.90 -0.19 7.76
N LYS A 56 -8.67 1.11 7.61
CA LYS A 56 -9.33 1.92 6.59
C LYS A 56 -8.76 1.61 5.21
N ILE A 57 -9.63 1.61 4.22
CA ILE A 57 -9.26 1.43 2.82
C ILE A 57 -9.45 2.76 2.11
N TYR A 58 -8.35 3.31 1.58
CA TYR A 58 -8.38 4.49 0.72
C TYR A 58 -8.14 4.03 -0.71
N THR A 59 -8.96 4.53 -1.63
CA THR A 59 -8.86 4.12 -3.04
C THR A 59 -8.50 5.32 -3.91
N ILE A 60 -7.52 5.12 -4.78
CA ILE A 60 -7.12 6.10 -5.80
C ILE A 60 -7.20 5.44 -7.18
N THR A 61 -7.28 6.28 -8.21
CA THR A 61 -7.30 5.84 -9.60
C THR A 61 -5.99 5.14 -9.96
N ARG A 62 -6.05 4.09 -10.78
CA ARG A 62 -4.85 3.42 -11.28
C ARG A 62 -4.11 4.33 -12.26
N ARG A 63 -2.78 4.30 -12.18
CA ARG A 63 -1.91 5.06 -13.08
C ARG A 63 -2.18 4.75 -14.55
N SER A 64 -2.44 3.47 -14.87
CA SER A 64 -2.72 3.02 -16.24
C SER A 64 -4.09 3.46 -16.77
N SER A 65 -5.03 3.81 -15.89
CA SER A 65 -6.37 4.25 -16.30
C SER A 65 -6.42 5.74 -16.61
N ASP A 66 -5.81 6.56 -15.76
CA ASP A 66 -5.78 8.01 -15.91
C ASP A 66 -4.58 8.55 -15.10
N ILE A 67 -3.48 8.82 -15.81
CA ILE A 67 -2.22 9.18 -15.16
C ILE A 67 -2.32 10.54 -14.44
N MET A 68 -3.02 11.51 -15.01
CA MET A 68 -3.16 12.84 -14.39
C MET A 68 -3.97 12.76 -13.11
N ARG A 69 -5.07 12.01 -13.17
CA ARG A 69 -5.93 11.79 -12.01
C ARG A 69 -5.20 11.02 -10.91
N TYR A 70 -4.44 10.01 -11.30
CA TYR A 70 -3.62 9.24 -10.36
C TYR A 70 -2.67 10.14 -9.57
N TYR A 71 -1.89 10.99 -10.27
CA TYR A 71 -0.95 11.88 -9.60
C TYR A 71 -1.65 12.91 -8.72
N ARG A 72 -2.77 13.44 -9.15
CA ARG A 72 -3.56 14.38 -8.34
C ARG A 72 -4.07 13.71 -7.07
N GLU A 73 -4.68 12.54 -7.19
CA GLU A 73 -5.27 11.83 -6.06
C GLU A 73 -4.21 11.34 -5.07
N ILE A 74 -3.08 10.83 -5.55
CA ILE A 74 -2.02 10.38 -4.65
C ILE A 74 -1.36 11.57 -3.93
N ASN A 75 -1.18 12.69 -4.61
CA ASN A 75 -0.69 13.91 -3.98
C ASN A 75 -1.63 14.38 -2.88
N ASP A 76 -2.93 14.43 -3.17
CA ASP A 76 -3.93 14.85 -2.21
C ASP A 76 -3.98 13.92 -1.00
N PHE A 77 -3.90 12.61 -1.25
CA PHE A 77 -3.90 11.61 -0.18
C PHE A 77 -2.72 11.84 0.79
N PHE A 78 -1.51 11.96 0.28
CA PHE A 78 -0.34 12.14 1.14
C PHE A 78 -0.32 13.49 1.83
N ARG A 79 -0.82 14.54 1.17
CA ARG A 79 -0.95 15.86 1.81
C ARG A 79 -1.92 15.82 2.98
N GLU A 80 -3.05 15.12 2.83
CA GLU A 80 -4.09 15.07 3.86
C GLU A 80 -3.79 14.06 4.97
N HIS A 81 -3.23 12.91 4.64
CA HIS A 81 -3.10 11.76 5.55
C HIS A 81 -1.67 11.34 5.85
N GLY A 82 -0.68 11.85 5.12
CA GLY A 82 0.70 11.39 5.27
C GLY A 82 1.23 11.49 6.69
N HIS A 83 0.87 12.55 7.40
CA HIS A 83 1.32 12.78 8.78
C HIS A 83 0.77 11.78 9.80
N GLU A 84 -0.23 10.98 9.41
CA GLU A 84 -0.82 9.96 10.29
C GLU A 84 0.02 8.70 10.38
N TYR A 85 1.02 8.53 9.51
CA TYR A 85 1.76 7.27 9.39
C TYR A 85 3.21 7.40 9.81
N ASP A 86 3.69 6.36 10.50
CA ASP A 86 5.08 6.18 10.87
C ASP A 86 5.84 5.38 9.82
N ILE A 87 5.13 4.51 9.13
CA ILE A 87 5.70 3.56 8.17
C ILE A 87 4.80 3.49 6.94
N ILE A 88 5.41 3.51 5.75
CA ILE A 88 4.78 3.04 4.53
C ILE A 88 5.40 1.70 4.14
N TRP A 89 4.54 0.73 3.82
CA TRP A 89 4.96 -0.61 3.44
C TRP A 89 4.35 -0.95 2.08
N ASP A 90 5.16 -0.77 1.04
CA ASP A 90 4.73 -0.96 -0.35
C ASP A 90 5.07 -2.38 -0.81
N ASN A 91 4.04 -3.17 -1.08
CA ASN A 91 4.13 -4.58 -1.44
C ASN A 91 3.83 -4.73 -2.93
N GLU A 92 4.83 -5.09 -3.70
CA GLU A 92 4.71 -5.22 -5.15
C GLU A 92 5.43 -6.47 -5.65
N CYS A 93 4.99 -7.01 -6.77
CA CYS A 93 5.76 -8.03 -7.49
C CYS A 93 6.91 -7.39 -8.26
N MET A 94 6.67 -6.18 -8.77
CA MET A 94 7.66 -5.39 -9.50
C MET A 94 7.50 -3.92 -9.13
N PHE A 95 8.61 -3.23 -8.90
CA PHE A 95 8.59 -1.80 -8.59
C PHE A 95 8.74 -0.95 -9.86
N ASN A 96 7.73 -0.99 -10.72
CA ASN A 96 7.64 -0.15 -11.91
C ASN A 96 7.20 1.29 -11.58
N ASP A 97 6.55 1.46 -10.45
CA ASP A 97 6.06 2.75 -9.99
C ASP A 97 6.47 2.97 -8.53
N MET A 98 7.42 3.88 -8.33
CA MET A 98 7.93 4.24 -7.01
C MET A 98 7.19 5.44 -6.39
N THR A 99 6.13 5.91 -7.03
CA THR A 99 5.43 7.14 -6.60
C THR A 99 4.97 7.09 -5.14
N PRO A 100 4.34 6.00 -4.64
CA PRO A 100 3.93 5.98 -3.23
C PRO A 100 5.09 6.20 -2.27
N LEU A 101 6.24 5.57 -2.52
CA LEU A 101 7.41 5.71 -1.66
C LEU A 101 8.03 7.10 -1.76
N LYS A 102 8.05 7.70 -2.96
CA LYS A 102 8.54 9.07 -3.17
C LYS A 102 7.66 10.08 -2.45
N LYS A 103 6.35 9.96 -2.57
CA LYS A 103 5.40 10.85 -1.89
C LYS A 103 5.50 10.72 -0.37
N ALA A 104 5.66 9.50 0.13
CA ALA A 104 5.88 9.25 1.55
C ALA A 104 7.13 9.98 2.06
N ALA A 105 8.22 9.93 1.29
CA ALA A 105 9.45 10.64 1.62
C ALA A 105 9.24 12.16 1.65
N GLU A 106 8.53 12.69 0.65
CA GLU A 106 8.26 14.13 0.55
C GLU A 106 7.47 14.67 1.75
N VAL A 107 6.51 13.90 2.27
CA VAL A 107 5.71 14.32 3.43
C VAL A 107 6.32 13.91 4.77
N GLY A 108 7.48 13.27 4.75
CA GLY A 108 8.25 12.99 5.96
C GLY A 108 7.88 11.72 6.71
N ILE A 109 7.29 10.71 6.03
CA ILE A 109 7.09 9.41 6.67
C ILE A 109 8.47 8.78 6.92
N PRO A 110 8.84 8.53 8.19
CA PRO A 110 10.23 8.22 8.51
C PRO A 110 10.71 6.84 8.05
N VAL A 111 9.84 5.85 8.01
CA VAL A 111 10.20 4.49 7.59
C VAL A 111 9.48 4.12 6.31
N ARG A 112 10.24 3.76 5.29
CA ARG A 112 9.71 3.42 3.97
C ARG A 112 10.24 2.06 3.56
N ILE A 113 9.33 1.09 3.40
CA ILE A 113 9.68 -0.29 3.08
C ILE A 113 9.20 -0.62 1.66
N ALA A 114 10.13 -0.96 0.79
CA ALA A 114 9.85 -1.52 -0.52
C ALA A 114 10.00 -3.05 -0.40
N HIS A 115 8.87 -3.76 -0.44
CA HIS A 115 8.85 -5.20 -0.26
C HIS A 115 8.49 -5.88 -1.59
N CYS A 116 9.50 -6.45 -2.25
CA CYS A 116 9.30 -7.23 -3.47
C CYS A 116 8.94 -8.67 -3.11
N HIS A 117 7.74 -9.10 -3.53
CA HIS A 117 7.24 -10.44 -3.25
C HIS A 117 7.72 -11.48 -4.28
N ASN A 118 8.49 -11.05 -5.26
CA ASN A 118 9.00 -11.91 -6.29
C ASN A 118 10.53 -11.85 -6.33
N PRO A 119 11.22 -12.96 -6.08
CA PRO A 119 12.69 -12.95 -6.08
C PRO A 119 13.31 -12.86 -7.47
N ARG A 120 12.50 -12.90 -8.54
CA ARG A 120 12.96 -12.83 -9.93
C ARG A 120 12.30 -11.67 -10.65
N ASN A 121 13.03 -11.07 -11.57
CA ASN A 121 12.44 -10.09 -12.48
C ASN A 121 11.42 -10.80 -13.38
N MET A 122 10.17 -10.35 -13.35
CA MET A 122 9.09 -10.92 -14.15
C MET A 122 9.06 -10.38 -15.58
N ASP A 123 9.84 -9.34 -15.87
CA ASP A 123 9.97 -8.80 -17.22
C ASP A 123 10.97 -9.64 -18.01
N LYS A 124 10.45 -10.49 -18.89
CA LYS A 124 11.25 -11.37 -19.72
C LYS A 124 12.14 -10.61 -20.72
N SER A 125 11.82 -9.36 -21.00
CA SER A 125 12.61 -8.55 -21.92
C SER A 125 13.92 -8.05 -21.30
N ALA A 126 14.05 -8.14 -19.99
CA ALA A 126 15.23 -7.72 -19.24
C ALA A 126 16.31 -8.79 -19.15
N ILE A 127 16.09 -9.93 -19.76
CA ILE A 127 17.05 -11.05 -19.76
C ILE A 127 18.02 -10.94 -20.92
#